data_a54b5369a511b1d95fd2affbbf4c5328
#
_entry.id   a54b5369a511b1d95fd2affbbf4c5328
#
_cell.length_a   1.000
_cell.length_b   1.000
_cell.length_c   1.000
_cell.angle_alpha   90.00
_cell.angle_beta   90.00
_cell.angle_gamma   90.00
#
_symmetry.space_group_name_H-M   'P 1'
#
loop_
_entity.id
_entity.type
_entity.pdbx_description
1 polymer ?
#
loop_
_entity_poly.entity_id
_entity_poly.type
_entity_poly.pdbx_seq_one_letter_code
_entity_poly.pdbx_strand_id
1 'polypeptide(L)'
;MVVAVKGPYTSKPRPALVVQADLFNPTHASVTICPITSDCVDAPLFRVTLPPGDRTGLTTASQVMVDKIVSVPRPAVVREVGRCDPAYLDLIDEALCRWLDL
;
A
#
# COMPACT_ATOMS: atom_id res chain seq x y z
N MET A 1 -7.47 0.26 -1.71
CA MET A 1 -7.51 -1.22 -1.78
C MET A 1 -6.21 -1.78 -1.23
N VAL A 2 -6.32 -2.66 -0.27
CA VAL A 2 -5.17 -3.41 0.26
C VAL A 2 -5.10 -4.72 -0.50
N VAL A 3 -3.93 -5.04 -1.04
CA VAL A 3 -3.72 -6.22 -1.89
C VAL A 3 -2.53 -7.03 -1.38
N ALA A 4 -2.46 -8.29 -1.77
CA ALA A 4 -1.27 -9.12 -1.58
C ALA A 4 -0.44 -9.09 -2.85
N VAL A 5 0.85 -8.75 -2.72
CA VAL A 5 1.77 -8.61 -3.86
C VAL A 5 2.92 -9.59 -3.69
N LYS A 6 3.25 -10.30 -4.77
CA LYS A 6 4.37 -11.22 -4.83
C LYS A 6 5.58 -10.51 -5.43
N GLY A 7 6.65 -10.38 -4.65
CA GLY A 7 7.90 -9.79 -5.10
C GLY A 7 8.87 -10.81 -5.69
N PRO A 8 9.89 -10.35 -6.43
CA PRO A 8 10.87 -11.25 -7.07
C PRO A 8 11.76 -12.00 -6.07
N TYR A 9 11.89 -11.47 -4.85
CA TYR A 9 12.79 -12.03 -3.83
C TYR A 9 12.07 -12.74 -2.69
N THR A 10 10.73 -12.81 -2.76
CA THR A 10 9.94 -13.47 -1.72
C THR A 10 8.98 -14.46 -2.36
N SER A 11 8.93 -15.68 -1.81
CA SER A 11 7.96 -16.68 -2.23
C SER A 11 6.57 -16.42 -1.66
N LYS A 12 6.49 -15.58 -0.59
CA LYS A 12 5.25 -15.28 0.13
C LYS A 12 4.74 -13.89 -0.24
N PRO A 13 3.46 -13.76 -0.67
CA PRO A 13 2.89 -12.45 -0.92
C PRO A 13 2.91 -11.55 0.31
N ARG A 14 3.14 -10.25 0.09
CA ARG A 14 3.16 -9.24 1.14
C ARG A 14 2.06 -8.23 0.91
N PRO A 15 1.50 -7.63 1.97
CA PRO A 15 0.47 -6.62 1.80
C PRO A 15 1.04 -5.33 1.21
N ALA A 16 0.21 -4.67 0.42
CA ALA A 16 0.52 -3.37 -0.17
C ALA A 16 -0.76 -2.58 -0.35
N LEU A 17 -0.66 -1.25 -0.41
CA LEU A 17 -1.78 -0.39 -0.70
C LEU A 17 -1.69 0.08 -2.16
N VAL A 18 -2.77 -0.12 -2.92
CA VAL A 18 -2.87 0.43 -4.28
C VAL A 18 -3.13 1.93 -4.16
N VAL A 19 -2.23 2.72 -4.72
CA VAL A 19 -2.33 4.19 -4.73
C VAL A 19 -2.59 4.75 -6.12
N GLN A 20 -2.68 3.87 -7.12
CA GLN A 20 -3.04 4.25 -8.47
C GLN A 20 -4.52 4.64 -8.55
N ALA A 21 -4.83 5.66 -9.37
CA ALA A 21 -6.21 6.07 -9.56
C ALA A 21 -7.09 4.93 -10.08
N ASP A 22 -8.31 4.82 -9.56
CA ASP A 22 -9.23 3.73 -9.91
C ASP A 22 -9.52 3.66 -11.41
N LEU A 23 -9.46 4.80 -12.10
CA LEU A 23 -9.66 4.87 -13.54
C LEU A 23 -8.71 3.95 -14.31
N PHE A 24 -7.48 3.77 -13.83
CA PHE A 24 -6.45 2.97 -14.52
C PHE A 24 -6.38 1.54 -14.03
N ASN A 25 -6.95 1.24 -12.86
CA ASN A 25 -6.81 -0.08 -12.23
C ASN A 25 -7.32 -1.24 -13.08
N PRO A 26 -8.44 -1.12 -13.82
CA PRO A 26 -8.95 -2.27 -14.59
C PRO A 26 -8.15 -2.61 -15.85
N THR A 27 -7.42 -1.66 -16.42
CA THR A 27 -6.87 -1.81 -17.78
C THR A 27 -5.37 -1.63 -17.89
N HIS A 28 -4.73 -1.00 -16.88
CA HIS A 28 -3.30 -0.73 -16.97
C HIS A 28 -2.46 -1.99 -16.71
N ALA A 29 -1.37 -2.15 -17.44
CA ALA A 29 -0.51 -3.33 -17.33
C ALA A 29 0.29 -3.37 -16.02
N SER A 30 0.51 -2.23 -15.40
CA SER A 30 1.18 -2.13 -14.09
C SER A 30 0.26 -1.50 -13.05
N VAL A 31 0.56 -1.76 -11.78
CA VAL A 31 -0.19 -1.23 -10.64
C VAL A 31 0.79 -0.52 -9.72
N THR A 32 0.51 0.75 -9.42
CA THR A 32 1.34 1.53 -8.49
C THR A 32 0.88 1.28 -7.06
N ILE A 33 1.81 0.86 -6.22
CA ILE A 33 1.55 0.46 -4.84
C ILE A 33 2.53 1.12 -3.87
N CYS A 34 2.12 1.20 -2.59
CA CYS A 34 3.03 1.42 -1.47
C CYS A 34 3.07 0.13 -0.65
N PRO A 35 4.25 -0.47 -0.43
CA PRO A 35 4.35 -1.66 0.41
C PRO A 35 3.91 -1.38 1.85
N ILE A 36 3.38 -2.39 2.51
CA ILE A 36 2.96 -2.33 3.91
C ILE A 36 3.85 -3.28 4.72
N THR A 37 4.37 -2.82 5.84
CA THR A 37 5.23 -3.60 6.73
C THR A 37 4.68 -3.62 8.16
N SER A 38 4.85 -4.75 8.85
CA SER A 38 4.60 -4.84 10.29
C SER A 38 5.80 -4.40 11.11
N ASP A 39 6.92 -4.13 10.47
CA ASP A 39 8.12 -3.60 11.13
C ASP A 39 8.02 -2.07 11.22
N CYS A 40 7.37 -1.60 12.29
CA CYS A 40 7.05 -0.19 12.46
C CYS A 40 8.24 0.59 13.02
N VAL A 41 8.46 1.78 12.45
CA VAL A 41 9.50 2.72 12.90
C VAL A 41 8.89 4.11 13.05
N ASP A 42 9.55 4.99 13.78
CA ASP A 42 9.12 6.38 13.96
C ASP A 42 9.59 7.23 12.77
N ALA A 43 8.75 7.30 11.74
CA ALA A 43 9.03 8.08 10.53
C ALA A 43 7.73 8.69 9.99
N PRO A 44 7.08 9.62 10.74
CA PRO A 44 5.73 10.09 10.41
C PRO A 44 5.64 10.88 9.10
N LEU A 45 6.75 11.37 8.56
CA LEU A 45 6.73 12.14 7.31
C LEU A 45 6.44 11.25 6.09
N PHE A 46 6.83 9.98 6.12
CA PHE A 46 6.66 9.08 4.99
C PHE A 46 6.16 7.69 5.35
N ARG A 47 5.73 7.48 6.59
CA ARG A 47 5.07 6.25 7.03
C ARG A 47 3.74 6.58 7.67
N VAL A 48 2.70 5.85 7.29
CA VAL A 48 1.36 5.98 7.85
C VAL A 48 1.00 4.69 8.56
N THR A 49 0.73 4.76 9.85
CA THR A 49 0.39 3.60 10.66
C THR A 49 -1.09 3.25 10.50
N LEU A 50 -1.35 1.98 10.23
CA LEU A 50 -2.69 1.42 10.14
C LEU A 50 -2.90 0.43 11.27
N PRO A 51 -4.03 0.51 12.00
CA PRO A 51 -4.36 -0.51 13.00
C PRO A 51 -4.77 -1.82 12.31
N PRO A 52 -4.65 -2.96 13.02
CA PRO A 52 -5.21 -4.20 12.50
C PRO A 52 -6.73 -4.13 12.47
N GLY A 53 -7.36 -4.89 11.60
CA GLY A 53 -8.82 -4.95 11.53
C GLY A 53 -9.31 -5.74 10.34
N ASP A 54 -10.59 -6.07 10.40
CA ASP A 54 -11.24 -6.88 9.36
C ASP A 54 -11.34 -6.11 8.03
N ARG A 55 -11.48 -4.79 8.10
CA ARG A 55 -11.65 -3.99 6.90
C ARG A 55 -10.39 -3.97 6.04
N THR A 56 -9.21 -3.79 6.65
CA THR A 56 -7.94 -3.81 5.91
C THR A 56 -7.44 -5.22 5.65
N GLY A 57 -7.88 -6.19 6.43
CA GLY A 57 -7.36 -7.55 6.40
C GLY A 57 -5.99 -7.69 7.07
N LEU A 58 -5.49 -6.65 7.74
CA LEU A 58 -4.21 -6.70 8.46
C LEU A 58 -4.40 -7.33 9.82
N THR A 59 -3.49 -8.23 10.20
CA THR A 59 -3.57 -8.97 11.46
C THR A 59 -2.84 -8.30 12.61
N THR A 60 -1.97 -7.34 12.31
CA THR A 60 -1.18 -6.60 13.29
C THR A 60 -1.02 -5.16 12.84
N ALA A 61 -0.71 -4.26 13.78
CA ALA A 61 -0.41 -2.87 13.45
C ALA A 61 0.71 -2.82 12.41
N SER A 62 0.51 -2.04 11.36
CA SER A 62 1.40 -2.01 10.21
C SER A 62 1.57 -0.58 9.72
N GLN A 63 2.57 -0.37 8.87
CA GLN A 63 2.82 0.95 8.28
C GLN A 63 2.87 0.86 6.76
N VAL A 64 2.22 1.83 6.12
CA VAL A 64 2.35 2.06 4.68
C VAL A 64 3.65 2.81 4.44
N MET A 65 4.54 2.23 3.63
CA MET A 65 5.84 2.81 3.31
C MET A 65 5.72 3.67 2.05
N VAL A 66 5.40 4.94 2.24
CA VAL A 66 5.20 5.88 1.13
C VAL A 66 6.49 6.15 0.37
N ASP A 67 7.64 6.14 1.06
CA ASP A 67 8.95 6.31 0.46
C ASP A 67 9.38 5.14 -0.46
N LYS A 68 8.65 4.03 -0.41
CA LYS A 68 8.91 2.86 -1.25
C LYS A 68 7.85 2.66 -2.33
N ILE A 69 7.14 3.72 -2.69
CA ILE A 69 6.19 3.69 -3.80
C ILE A 69 6.84 3.09 -5.04
N VAL A 70 6.15 2.16 -5.68
CA VAL A 70 6.71 1.42 -6.81
C VAL A 70 5.56 0.90 -7.69
N SER A 71 5.81 0.74 -8.97
CA SER A 71 4.89 0.07 -9.89
C SER A 71 5.31 -1.39 -10.05
N VAL A 72 4.34 -2.27 -9.97
CA VAL A 72 4.54 -3.72 -10.16
C VAL A 72 3.72 -4.19 -11.36
N PRO A 73 4.14 -5.27 -12.04
CA PRO A 73 3.31 -5.88 -13.07
C PRO A 73 1.98 -6.35 -12.48
N ARG A 74 0.89 -6.19 -13.21
CA ARG A 74 -0.43 -6.60 -12.73
C ARG A 74 -0.48 -8.04 -12.22
N PRO A 75 0.15 -9.02 -12.89
CA PRO A 75 0.14 -10.40 -12.38
C PRO A 75 0.80 -10.59 -11.01
N ALA A 76 1.64 -9.63 -10.56
CA ALA A 76 2.23 -9.69 -9.22
C ALA A 76 1.21 -9.40 -8.12
N VAL A 77 0.08 -8.75 -8.45
CA VAL A 77 -1.03 -8.53 -7.53
C VAL A 77 -1.85 -9.81 -7.48
N VAL A 78 -1.71 -10.56 -6.37
CA VAL A 78 -2.28 -11.91 -6.26
C VAL A 78 -3.76 -11.87 -5.94
N ARG A 79 -4.17 -10.99 -4.98
CA ARG A 79 -5.57 -10.87 -4.56
C ARG A 79 -5.79 -9.58 -3.78
N GLU A 80 -7.05 -9.18 -3.71
CA GLU A 80 -7.49 -8.12 -2.79
C GLU A 80 -7.62 -8.70 -1.38
N VAL A 81 -7.09 -7.98 -0.39
CA VAL A 81 -7.11 -8.39 1.02
C VAL A 81 -8.11 -7.56 1.82
N GLY A 82 -8.29 -6.29 1.47
CA GLY A 82 -9.19 -5.41 2.18
C GLY A 82 -9.17 -3.99 1.64
N ARG A 83 -9.68 -3.07 2.45
CA ARG A 83 -9.78 -1.65 2.10
C ARG A 83 -9.25 -0.78 3.23
N CYS A 84 -8.69 0.36 2.87
CA CYS A 84 -8.22 1.36 3.82
C CYS A 84 -9.34 2.39 4.07
N ASP A 85 -9.52 2.80 5.33
CA ASP A 85 -10.49 3.84 5.67
C ASP A 85 -10.11 5.19 5.04
N PRO A 86 -11.11 6.00 4.63
CA PRO A 86 -10.84 7.31 4.03
C PRO A 86 -9.97 8.23 4.86
N ALA A 87 -10.09 8.18 6.20
CA ALA A 87 -9.26 9.00 7.09
C ALA A 87 -7.76 8.68 6.94
N TYR A 88 -7.42 7.41 6.77
CA TYR A 88 -6.03 7.00 6.54
C TYR A 88 -5.58 7.29 5.11
N LEU A 89 -6.49 7.19 4.14
CA LEU A 89 -6.19 7.56 2.76
C LEU A 89 -5.81 9.04 2.64
N ASP A 90 -6.46 9.92 3.40
CA ASP A 90 -6.11 11.34 3.44
C ASP A 90 -4.69 11.55 3.96
N LEU A 91 -4.31 10.82 5.01
CA LEU A 91 -2.95 10.88 5.55
C LEU A 91 -1.91 10.35 4.54
N ILE A 92 -2.27 9.31 3.80
CA ILE A 92 -1.41 8.73 2.77
C ILE A 92 -1.25 9.70 1.60
N ASP A 93 -2.33 10.36 1.18
CA ASP A 93 -2.28 11.39 0.13
C ASP A 93 -1.36 12.54 0.52
N GLU A 94 -1.45 13.02 1.76
CA GLU A 94 -0.54 14.05 2.28
C GLU A 94 0.91 13.59 2.26
N ALA A 95 1.17 12.36 2.69
CA ALA A 95 2.51 11.80 2.69
C ALA A 95 3.06 11.62 1.28
N LEU A 96 2.22 11.19 0.33
CA LEU A 96 2.60 11.09 -1.08
C LEU A 96 2.94 12.45 -1.69
N CYS A 97 2.12 13.46 -1.43
CA CYS A 97 2.40 14.82 -1.90
C CYS A 97 3.73 15.33 -1.33
N ARG A 98 4.00 15.05 -0.08
CA ARG A 98 5.25 15.44 0.58
C ARG A 98 6.45 14.71 -0.02
N TRP A 99 6.32 13.39 -0.21
CA TRP A 99 7.41 12.58 -0.75
C TRP A 99 7.72 12.91 -2.21
N LEU A 100 6.70 13.16 -3.01
CA LEU A 100 6.84 13.43 -4.45
C LEU A 100 6.94 14.93 -4.76
N ASP A 101 6.87 15.81 -3.76
CA ASP A 101 6.93 17.27 -3.92
C ASP A 101 5.82 17.80 -4.84
N LEU A 102 4.61 17.36 -4.57
CA LEU A 102 3.43 17.79 -5.34
C LEU A 102 2.67 18.93 -4.67
#